data_296a5cfcb89849580767d39db63e8486
#
_entry.id   296a5cfcb89849580767d39db63e8486
#
_cell.length_a   1.000
_cell.length_b   1.000
_cell.length_c   1.000
_cell.angle_alpha   90.00
_cell.angle_beta   90.00
_cell.angle_gamma   90.00
#
_symmetry.space_group_name_H-M   'P 1'
#
loop_
_entity.id
_entity.type
_entity.pdbx_description
1 polymer ?
#
loop_
_entity_poly.entity_id
_entity_poly.type
_entity_poly.pdbx_seq_one_letter_code
_entity_poly.pdbx_strand_id
1 'polypeptide(L)'
;MLEAELLAAGALERVRDAAGRETLRVTDAGIQVLADTLQKNRAVRDAHEALVARVAVELQRGGRIAWCGLSLRAQVTDSEHPSGARWQIAMPDVFSVRHTSVAAYLQSEVHEIKVRRADLLSDLRNEGKRAAYLGMAGACWYVLAEGIGEAEEIPPECGVMVARGEAFASLEIVRPAPARAMRFEAGLPFAVWMALARAVPMPAPADDEMQRRLGESPGPTPDQ
;
A
#
# COMPACT_ATOMS: atom_id res chain seq x y z
N MET A 1 8.35 -21.70 23.71
CA MET A 1 9.42 -20.68 23.52
C MET A 1 8.97 -19.32 23.99
N LEU A 2 7.90 -18.72 23.45
CA LEU A 2 7.41 -17.38 23.79
C LEU A 2 7.12 -17.15 25.30
N GLU A 3 6.50 -18.12 25.98
CA GLU A 3 6.19 -18.00 27.43
C GLU A 3 7.46 -17.84 28.26
N ALA A 4 8.48 -18.66 28.01
CA ALA A 4 9.74 -18.62 28.74
C ALA A 4 10.48 -17.29 28.54
N GLU A 5 10.43 -16.74 27.34
CA GLU A 5 11.02 -15.44 27.01
C GLU A 5 10.29 -14.29 27.74
N LEU A 6 8.96 -14.33 27.79
CA LEU A 6 8.15 -13.32 28.50
C LEU A 6 8.33 -13.39 30.02
N LEU A 7 8.49 -14.61 30.58
CA LEU A 7 8.83 -14.79 31.99
C LEU A 7 10.25 -14.27 32.31
N ALA A 8 11.22 -14.60 31.45
CA ALA A 8 12.60 -14.14 31.59
C ALA A 8 12.73 -12.61 31.48
N ALA A 9 11.91 -11.99 30.62
CA ALA A 9 11.82 -10.54 30.47
C ALA A 9 11.04 -9.85 31.59
N GLY A 10 10.45 -10.60 32.52
CA GLY A 10 9.63 -10.05 33.60
C GLY A 10 8.27 -9.49 33.17
N ALA A 11 7.86 -9.75 31.91
CA ALA A 11 6.56 -9.33 31.40
C ALA A 11 5.40 -10.21 31.88
N LEU A 12 5.71 -11.45 32.25
CA LEU A 12 4.81 -12.37 32.91
C LEU A 12 5.40 -12.83 34.23
N GLU A 13 4.53 -13.23 35.16
CA GLU A 13 4.90 -13.89 36.41
C GLU A 13 4.02 -15.12 36.62
N ARG A 14 4.55 -16.10 37.34
CA ARG A 14 3.78 -17.27 37.78
C ARG A 14 3.18 -16.99 39.16
N VAL A 15 1.87 -17.14 39.28
CA VAL A 15 1.13 -16.97 40.51
C VAL A 15 0.46 -18.28 40.88
N ARG A 16 0.59 -18.69 42.17
CA ARG A 16 -0.15 -19.84 42.72
C ARG A 16 -1.35 -19.34 43.50
N ASP A 17 -2.51 -19.91 43.21
CA ASP A 17 -3.71 -19.67 43.98
C ASP A 17 -3.70 -20.49 45.29
N ALA A 18 -4.70 -20.23 46.16
CA ALA A 18 -4.84 -20.94 47.43
C ALA A 18 -5.07 -22.45 47.28
N ALA A 19 -5.48 -22.92 46.09
CA ALA A 19 -5.65 -24.33 45.77
C ALA A 19 -4.39 -24.96 45.13
N GLY A 20 -3.27 -24.22 45.10
CA GLY A 20 -1.99 -24.68 44.56
C GLY A 20 -1.91 -24.70 43.02
N ARG A 21 -2.89 -24.14 42.31
CA ARG A 21 -2.89 -24.08 40.82
C ARG A 21 -2.03 -22.92 40.36
N GLU A 22 -1.13 -23.19 39.41
CA GLU A 22 -0.32 -22.15 38.79
C GLU A 22 -1.08 -21.47 37.67
N THR A 23 -1.01 -20.14 37.66
CA THR A 23 -1.52 -19.27 36.59
C THR A 23 -0.45 -18.29 36.18
N LEU A 24 -0.54 -17.76 34.94
CA LEU A 24 0.31 -16.68 34.48
C LEU A 24 -0.43 -15.36 34.64
N ARG A 25 0.26 -14.39 35.17
CA ARG A 25 -0.23 -13.01 35.29
C ARG A 25 0.69 -12.07 34.53
N VAL A 26 0.09 -11.12 33.79
CA VAL A 26 0.85 -10.04 33.17
C VAL A 26 1.27 -9.08 34.28
N THR A 27 2.54 -8.72 34.30
CA THR A 27 3.10 -7.74 35.25
C THR A 27 2.87 -6.32 34.74
N ASP A 28 3.12 -5.32 35.62
CA ASP A 28 3.07 -3.90 35.18
C ASP A 28 4.08 -3.63 34.07
N ALA A 29 5.26 -4.24 34.11
CA ALA A 29 6.24 -4.19 33.03
C ALA A 29 5.69 -4.80 31.73
N GLY A 30 4.96 -5.92 31.83
CA GLY A 30 4.30 -6.54 30.68
C GLY A 30 3.18 -5.66 30.10
N ILE A 31 2.40 -5.00 30.96
CA ILE A 31 1.37 -4.03 30.51
C ILE A 31 2.03 -2.87 29.77
N GLN A 32 3.15 -2.35 30.26
CA GLN A 32 3.88 -1.27 29.61
C GLN A 32 4.40 -1.69 28.23
N VAL A 33 5.00 -2.87 28.12
CA VAL A 33 5.47 -3.43 26.82
C VAL A 33 4.32 -3.57 25.83
N LEU A 34 3.15 -4.02 26.29
CA LEU A 34 1.95 -4.11 25.45
C LEU A 34 1.48 -2.73 24.99
N ALA A 35 1.42 -1.76 25.90
CA ALA A 35 1.01 -0.39 25.58
C ALA A 35 1.95 0.25 24.55
N ASP A 36 3.26 0.14 24.74
CA ASP A 36 4.28 0.66 23.82
C ASP A 36 4.19 0.00 22.44
N THR A 37 3.95 -1.31 22.42
CA THR A 37 3.79 -2.07 21.16
C THR A 37 2.54 -1.63 20.42
N LEU A 38 1.41 -1.47 21.12
CA LEU A 38 0.16 -0.98 20.52
C LEU A 38 0.31 0.44 19.98
N GLN A 39 0.99 1.32 20.73
CA GLN A 39 1.25 2.69 20.27
C GLN A 39 2.12 2.72 19.02
N LYS A 40 3.22 1.93 18.98
CA LYS A 40 4.08 1.81 17.79
C LYS A 40 3.30 1.28 16.58
N ASN A 41 2.48 0.24 16.77
CA ASN A 41 1.67 -0.32 15.70
C ASN A 41 0.62 0.67 15.18
N ARG A 42 0.02 1.48 16.07
CA ARG A 42 -0.90 2.55 15.70
C ARG A 42 -0.18 3.60 14.86
N ALA A 43 0.96 4.11 15.31
CA ALA A 43 1.73 5.12 14.58
C ALA A 43 2.13 4.64 13.18
N VAL A 44 2.52 3.37 13.04
CA VAL A 44 2.83 2.78 11.73
C VAL A 44 1.61 2.72 10.83
N ARG A 45 0.46 2.29 11.37
CA ARG A 45 -0.79 2.26 10.59
C ARG A 45 -1.21 3.65 10.17
N ASP A 46 -1.14 4.62 11.07
CA ASP A 46 -1.50 6.02 10.79
C ASP A 46 -0.57 6.60 9.70
N ALA A 47 0.74 6.30 9.73
CA ALA A 47 1.68 6.69 8.69
C ALA A 47 1.38 6.03 7.35
N HIS A 48 1.02 4.73 7.35
CA HIS A 48 0.62 4.02 6.14
C HIS A 48 -0.65 4.64 5.52
N GLU A 49 -1.68 4.86 6.33
CA GLU A 49 -2.94 5.45 5.87
C GLU A 49 -2.73 6.88 5.34
N ALA A 50 -1.86 7.68 5.99
CA ALA A 50 -1.50 9.02 5.54
C ALA A 50 -0.80 8.98 4.16
N LEU A 51 0.12 8.04 3.95
CA LEU A 51 0.81 7.90 2.66
C LEU A 51 -0.13 7.36 1.57
N VAL A 52 -1.04 6.43 1.89
CA VAL A 52 -2.08 5.96 0.97
C VAL A 52 -2.95 7.14 0.49
N ALA A 53 -3.43 7.96 1.43
CA ALA A 53 -4.23 9.14 1.11
C ALA A 53 -3.43 10.15 0.25
N ARG A 54 -2.15 10.38 0.59
CA ARG A 54 -1.26 11.29 -0.17
C ARG A 54 -1.07 10.83 -1.61
N VAL A 55 -0.85 9.52 -1.82
CA VAL A 55 -0.71 8.92 -3.16
C VAL A 55 -2.02 9.05 -3.95
N ALA A 56 -3.15 8.73 -3.33
CA ALA A 56 -4.44 8.83 -3.99
C ALA A 56 -4.74 10.25 -4.47
N VAL A 57 -4.47 11.27 -3.64
CA VAL A 57 -4.61 12.69 -4.01
C VAL A 57 -3.68 13.07 -5.17
N GLU A 58 -2.42 12.60 -5.16
CA GLU A 58 -1.50 12.91 -6.27
C GLU A 58 -1.97 12.30 -7.59
N LEU A 59 -2.47 11.07 -7.56
CA LEU A 59 -3.04 10.41 -8.73
C LEU A 59 -4.27 11.15 -9.26
N GLN A 60 -5.14 11.63 -8.38
CA GLN A 60 -6.30 12.44 -8.76
C GLN A 60 -5.88 13.76 -9.40
N ARG A 61 -4.86 14.44 -8.85
CA ARG A 61 -4.26 15.65 -9.45
C ARG A 61 -3.67 15.37 -10.83
N GLY A 62 -3.16 14.15 -11.04
CA GLY A 62 -2.71 13.64 -12.34
C GLY A 62 -3.83 13.22 -13.29
N GLY A 63 -5.10 13.52 -12.99
CA GLY A 63 -6.25 13.19 -13.83
C GLY A 63 -6.67 11.72 -13.78
N ARG A 64 -6.49 11.07 -12.63
CA ARG A 64 -6.90 9.68 -12.43
C ARG A 64 -8.07 9.58 -11.45
N ILE A 65 -8.88 8.53 -11.59
CA ILE A 65 -9.87 8.13 -10.60
C ILE A 65 -9.18 7.09 -9.70
N ALA A 66 -9.21 7.28 -8.37
CA ALA A 66 -8.52 6.43 -7.42
C ALA A 66 -9.46 5.76 -6.43
N TRP A 67 -9.15 4.53 -6.04
CA TRP A 67 -9.82 3.76 -4.99
C TRP A 67 -8.78 3.23 -4.02
N CYS A 68 -9.05 3.34 -2.71
CA CYS A 68 -8.23 2.78 -1.66
C CYS A 68 -8.86 1.48 -1.12
N GLY A 69 -8.02 0.49 -0.78
CA GLY A 69 -8.47 -0.75 -0.16
C GLY A 69 -9.43 -1.60 -1.01
N LEU A 70 -9.34 -1.48 -2.34
CA LEU A 70 -10.21 -2.21 -3.27
C LEU A 70 -9.89 -3.72 -3.24
N SER A 71 -10.90 -4.56 -2.93
CA SER A 71 -10.75 -6.01 -3.00
C SER A 71 -10.99 -6.51 -4.42
N LEU A 72 -9.94 -7.00 -5.05
CA LEU A 72 -9.92 -7.48 -6.43
C LEU A 72 -9.73 -8.99 -6.48
N ARG A 73 -10.20 -9.62 -7.56
CA ARG A 73 -9.91 -11.02 -7.87
C ARG A 73 -9.15 -11.09 -9.17
N ALA A 74 -7.97 -11.70 -9.11
CA ALA A 74 -7.15 -12.00 -10.27
C ALA A 74 -7.07 -13.50 -10.50
N GLN A 75 -7.00 -13.87 -11.77
CA GLN A 75 -6.62 -15.22 -12.16
C GLN A 75 -5.11 -15.25 -12.35
N VAL A 76 -4.41 -16.06 -11.57
CA VAL A 76 -2.96 -16.26 -11.68
C VAL A 76 -2.67 -17.65 -12.23
N THR A 77 -1.63 -17.75 -13.03
CA THR A 77 -1.17 -19.06 -13.54
C THR A 77 -0.72 -19.93 -12.36
N ASP A 78 -1.17 -21.15 -12.35
CA ASP A 78 -0.81 -22.15 -11.35
C ASP A 78 -0.71 -23.52 -12.02
N SER A 79 0.53 -23.97 -12.23
CA SER A 79 0.80 -25.24 -12.92
C SER A 79 0.36 -26.47 -12.11
N GLU A 80 0.17 -26.33 -10.81
CA GLU A 80 -0.27 -27.41 -9.93
C GLU A 80 -1.82 -27.52 -9.88
N HIS A 81 -2.52 -26.46 -10.33
CA HIS A 81 -3.96 -26.48 -10.35
C HIS A 81 -4.49 -27.19 -11.62
N PRO A 82 -5.54 -28.04 -11.52
CA PRO A 82 -6.09 -28.79 -12.66
C PRO A 82 -6.48 -27.96 -13.88
N SER A 83 -6.86 -26.69 -13.69
CA SER A 83 -7.18 -25.74 -14.77
C SER A 83 -5.99 -24.91 -15.25
N GLY A 84 -4.79 -25.12 -14.69
CA GLY A 84 -3.61 -24.30 -14.98
C GLY A 84 -3.66 -22.89 -14.43
N ALA A 85 -4.70 -22.54 -13.65
CA ALA A 85 -4.90 -21.22 -13.09
C ALA A 85 -5.73 -21.27 -11.80
N ARG A 86 -5.47 -20.36 -10.90
CA ARG A 86 -6.26 -20.18 -9.66
C ARG A 86 -6.71 -18.74 -9.47
N TRP A 87 -7.80 -18.55 -8.76
CA TRP A 87 -8.25 -17.23 -8.36
C TRP A 87 -7.52 -16.78 -7.08
N GLN A 88 -6.94 -15.61 -7.13
CA GLN A 88 -6.31 -14.97 -5.98
C GLN A 88 -7.00 -13.65 -5.66
N ILE A 89 -7.27 -13.43 -4.38
CA ILE A 89 -7.70 -12.12 -3.90
C ILE A 89 -6.47 -11.24 -3.76
N ALA A 90 -6.55 -10.04 -4.28
CA ALA A 90 -5.53 -9.02 -4.17
C ALA A 90 -6.17 -7.70 -3.73
N MET A 91 -5.55 -7.04 -2.77
CA MET A 91 -6.02 -5.79 -2.20
C MET A 91 -4.89 -4.77 -2.29
N PRO A 92 -4.77 -4.06 -3.43
CA PRO A 92 -3.81 -2.97 -3.52
C PRO A 92 -4.20 -1.83 -2.57
N ASP A 93 -3.19 -1.15 -2.04
CA ASP A 93 -3.43 0.01 -1.19
C ASP A 93 -4.14 1.12 -1.98
N VAL A 94 -3.70 1.37 -3.23
CA VAL A 94 -4.39 2.25 -4.16
C VAL A 94 -4.50 1.57 -5.53
N PHE A 95 -5.69 1.53 -6.07
CA PHE A 95 -5.98 1.21 -7.47
C PHE A 95 -6.44 2.47 -8.19
N SER A 96 -5.95 2.73 -9.39
CA SER A 96 -6.39 3.89 -10.15
C SER A 96 -6.55 3.60 -11.63
N VAL A 97 -7.42 4.37 -12.28
CA VAL A 97 -7.58 4.38 -13.72
C VAL A 97 -7.46 5.81 -14.25
N ARG A 98 -6.92 5.98 -15.45
CA ARG A 98 -6.93 7.27 -16.12
C ARG A 98 -8.37 7.69 -16.38
N HIS A 99 -8.74 8.92 -16.01
CA HIS A 99 -10.04 9.48 -16.31
C HIS A 99 -10.12 9.79 -17.81
N THR A 100 -10.85 8.97 -18.55
CA THR A 100 -10.99 9.10 -20.00
C THR A 100 -12.33 8.55 -20.47
N SER A 101 -12.89 9.13 -21.52
CA SER A 101 -14.04 8.58 -22.24
C SER A 101 -13.65 7.71 -23.44
N VAL A 102 -12.34 7.60 -23.74
CA VAL A 102 -11.82 6.83 -24.87
C VAL A 102 -11.20 5.55 -24.36
N ALA A 103 -11.79 4.41 -24.70
CA ALA A 103 -11.35 3.09 -24.20
C ALA A 103 -9.86 2.80 -24.48
N ALA A 104 -9.35 3.23 -25.64
CA ALA A 104 -7.94 3.04 -26.03
C ALA A 104 -6.95 3.79 -25.11
N TYR A 105 -7.41 4.78 -24.34
CA TYR A 105 -6.59 5.55 -23.41
C TYR A 105 -6.75 5.09 -21.98
N LEU A 106 -7.50 4.03 -21.74
CA LEU A 106 -7.66 3.45 -20.40
C LEU A 106 -6.32 2.90 -19.93
N GLN A 107 -5.85 3.44 -18.81
CA GLN A 107 -4.63 2.99 -18.13
C GLN A 107 -4.97 2.74 -16.67
N SER A 108 -4.77 1.51 -16.24
CA SER A 108 -4.94 1.12 -14.85
C SER A 108 -3.59 0.95 -14.15
N GLU A 109 -3.53 1.34 -12.90
CA GLU A 109 -2.32 1.23 -12.09
C GLU A 109 -2.65 0.75 -10.70
N VAL A 110 -1.76 -0.06 -10.15
CA VAL A 110 -1.74 -0.50 -8.76
C VAL A 110 -0.58 0.17 -8.06
N HIS A 111 -0.83 0.70 -6.86
CA HIS A 111 0.20 1.23 -5.99
C HIS A 111 0.17 0.45 -4.67
N GLU A 112 1.31 -0.10 -4.30
CA GLU A 112 1.56 -0.81 -3.05
C GLU A 112 2.45 0.07 -2.17
N ILE A 113 1.95 0.46 -1.00
CA ILE A 113 2.57 1.43 -0.11
C ILE A 113 3.32 0.71 1.01
N LYS A 114 4.55 1.12 1.28
CA LYS A 114 5.36 0.58 2.37
C LYS A 114 5.96 1.70 3.20
N VAL A 115 5.75 1.63 4.51
CA VAL A 115 6.29 2.58 5.50
C VAL A 115 7.26 1.90 6.46
N ARG A 116 7.46 0.58 6.36
CA ARG A 116 8.38 -0.19 7.18
C ARG A 116 9.19 -1.16 6.34
N ARG A 117 10.46 -1.26 6.66
CA ARG A 117 11.39 -2.21 6.02
C ARG A 117 10.92 -3.66 6.11
N ALA A 118 10.45 -4.08 7.28
CA ALA A 118 10.00 -5.46 7.48
C ALA A 118 8.81 -5.82 6.59
N ASP A 119 7.86 -4.88 6.39
CA ASP A 119 6.68 -5.08 5.57
C ASP A 119 7.06 -5.14 4.08
N LEU A 120 8.02 -4.30 3.64
CA LEU A 120 8.60 -4.37 2.30
C LEU A 120 9.21 -5.75 2.04
N LEU A 121 10.12 -6.21 2.90
CA LEU A 121 10.78 -7.49 2.73
C LEU A 121 9.81 -8.68 2.74
N SER A 122 8.75 -8.61 3.55
CA SER A 122 7.69 -9.62 3.57
C SER A 122 6.90 -9.63 2.26
N ASP A 123 6.58 -8.46 1.73
CA ASP A 123 5.80 -8.32 0.50
C ASP A 123 6.59 -8.77 -0.74
N LEU A 124 7.88 -8.46 -0.82
CA LEU A 124 8.75 -8.86 -1.92
C LEU A 124 8.86 -10.40 -2.09
N ARG A 125 8.66 -11.16 -1.02
CA ARG A 125 8.61 -12.64 -1.06
C ARG A 125 7.30 -13.18 -1.62
N ASN A 126 6.26 -12.34 -1.71
CA ASN A 126 4.93 -12.76 -2.17
C ASN A 126 4.77 -12.55 -3.68
N GLU A 127 5.42 -13.41 -4.46
CA GLU A 127 5.36 -13.37 -5.92
C GLU A 127 3.94 -13.54 -6.47
N GLY A 128 3.12 -14.35 -5.81
CA GLY A 128 1.73 -14.58 -6.21
C GLY A 128 0.88 -13.31 -6.13
N LYS A 129 1.05 -12.50 -5.09
CA LYS A 129 0.38 -11.19 -4.95
C LYS A 129 0.81 -10.25 -6.06
N ARG A 130 2.11 -10.17 -6.33
CA ARG A 130 2.66 -9.34 -7.41
C ARG A 130 2.17 -9.79 -8.79
N ALA A 131 2.17 -11.09 -9.06
CA ALA A 131 1.61 -11.63 -10.30
C ALA A 131 0.13 -11.28 -10.47
N ALA A 132 -0.66 -11.31 -9.38
CA ALA A 132 -2.05 -10.87 -9.39
C ALA A 132 -2.18 -9.39 -9.77
N TYR A 133 -1.36 -8.51 -9.20
CA TYR A 133 -1.36 -7.08 -9.54
C TYR A 133 -1.02 -6.84 -11.01
N LEU A 134 0.02 -7.49 -11.50
CA LEU A 134 0.44 -7.39 -12.90
C LEU A 134 -0.58 -7.98 -13.89
N GLY A 135 -1.43 -8.90 -13.43
CA GLY A 135 -2.54 -9.45 -14.21
C GLY A 135 -3.78 -8.57 -14.26
N MET A 136 -3.90 -7.59 -13.35
CA MET A 136 -5.09 -6.74 -13.23
C MET A 136 -4.87 -5.30 -13.69
N ALA A 137 -3.62 -4.85 -13.76
CA ALA A 137 -3.28 -3.46 -14.06
C ALA A 137 -2.20 -3.35 -15.12
N GLY A 138 -2.22 -2.23 -15.85
CA GLY A 138 -1.22 -1.89 -16.88
C GLY A 138 0.13 -1.51 -16.27
N ALA A 139 0.16 -1.07 -15.03
CA ALA A 139 1.39 -0.76 -14.29
C ALA A 139 1.23 -1.10 -12.80
N CYS A 140 2.32 -1.51 -12.19
CA CYS A 140 2.42 -1.77 -10.75
C CYS A 140 3.53 -0.90 -10.17
N TRP A 141 3.25 -0.25 -9.04
CA TRP A 141 4.15 0.66 -8.37
C TRP A 141 4.36 0.26 -6.92
N TYR A 142 5.59 0.34 -6.46
CA TYR A 142 5.90 0.40 -5.04
C TYR A 142 6.13 1.84 -4.63
N VAL A 143 5.44 2.29 -3.59
CA VAL A 143 5.64 3.61 -2.98
C VAL A 143 6.26 3.40 -1.62
N LEU A 144 7.50 3.83 -1.47
CA LEU A 144 8.31 3.61 -0.28
C LEU A 144 8.41 4.91 0.52
N ALA A 145 8.22 4.83 1.83
CA ALA A 145 8.69 5.90 2.70
C ALA A 145 10.21 5.99 2.61
N GLU A 146 10.76 7.18 2.72
CA GLU A 146 12.21 7.42 2.65
C GLU A 146 13.00 6.53 3.62
N GLY A 147 14.09 5.93 3.14
CA GLY A 147 15.02 5.14 3.95
C GLY A 147 14.60 3.70 4.26
N ILE A 148 13.45 3.20 3.76
CA ILE A 148 13.05 1.81 4.04
C ILE A 148 13.52 0.79 2.99
N GLY A 149 14.00 1.23 1.84
CA GLY A 149 14.50 0.38 0.76
C GLY A 149 14.95 1.15 -0.45
N GLU A 150 15.69 0.47 -1.32
CA GLU A 150 16.25 1.03 -2.55
C GLU A 150 15.50 0.50 -3.77
N ALA A 151 15.54 1.27 -4.88
CA ALA A 151 14.82 0.92 -6.10
C ALA A 151 15.29 -0.41 -6.71
N GLU A 152 16.56 -0.76 -6.52
CA GLU A 152 17.21 -1.97 -7.02
C GLU A 152 16.67 -3.25 -6.35
N GLU A 153 16.11 -3.12 -5.15
CA GLU A 153 15.50 -4.23 -4.42
C GLU A 153 14.11 -4.59 -4.94
N ILE A 154 13.47 -3.63 -5.62
CA ILE A 154 12.13 -3.81 -6.18
C ILE A 154 12.23 -4.49 -7.55
N PRO A 155 11.42 -5.52 -7.81
CA PRO A 155 11.42 -6.20 -9.10
C PRO A 155 11.29 -5.24 -10.29
N PRO A 156 12.01 -5.49 -11.40
CA PRO A 156 12.10 -4.55 -12.53
C PRO A 156 10.78 -4.35 -13.25
N GLU A 157 9.82 -5.27 -13.11
CA GLU A 157 8.47 -5.13 -13.64
C GLU A 157 7.60 -4.11 -12.90
N CYS A 158 8.07 -3.56 -11.77
CA CYS A 158 7.38 -2.55 -10.99
C CYS A 158 8.10 -1.20 -11.05
N GLY A 159 7.34 -0.12 -11.05
CA GLY A 159 7.86 1.22 -10.81
C GLY A 159 8.16 1.46 -9.32
N VAL A 160 8.95 2.48 -9.04
CA VAL A 160 9.30 2.87 -7.66
C VAL A 160 9.11 4.38 -7.50
N MET A 161 8.33 4.73 -6.49
CA MET A 161 8.22 6.10 -5.97
C MET A 161 8.77 6.13 -4.55
N VAL A 162 9.36 7.24 -4.16
CA VAL A 162 9.83 7.49 -2.79
C VAL A 162 9.12 8.71 -2.24
N ALA A 163 8.49 8.54 -1.09
CA ALA A 163 7.85 9.61 -0.33
C ALA A 163 8.87 10.20 0.65
N ARG A 164 9.15 11.51 0.51
CA ARG A 164 10.18 12.21 1.27
C ARG A 164 9.61 13.35 2.11
N GLY A 165 10.36 13.69 3.13
CA GLY A 165 10.09 14.82 4.00
C GLY A 165 9.01 14.58 5.03
N GLU A 166 8.77 15.60 5.85
CA GLU A 166 7.75 15.55 6.89
C GLU A 166 6.36 15.37 6.27
N ALA A 167 5.55 14.48 6.86
CA ALA A 167 4.21 14.13 6.38
C ALA A 167 4.14 13.73 4.88
N PHE A 168 5.24 13.17 4.33
CA PHE A 168 5.33 12.77 2.93
C PHE A 168 5.10 13.94 1.95
N ALA A 169 5.74 15.05 2.23
CA ALA A 169 5.57 16.32 1.49
C ALA A 169 5.79 16.16 -0.02
N SER A 170 6.75 15.32 -0.44
CA SER A 170 7.03 15.05 -1.85
C SER A 170 6.95 13.57 -2.20
N LEU A 171 6.51 13.29 -3.44
CA LEU A 171 6.57 11.97 -4.06
C LEU A 171 7.50 12.07 -5.28
N GLU A 172 8.58 11.31 -5.24
CA GLU A 172 9.59 11.26 -6.30
C GLU A 172 9.51 9.95 -7.06
N ILE A 173 9.41 10.00 -8.38
CA ILE A 173 9.53 8.81 -9.23
C ILE A 173 11.02 8.51 -9.40
N VAL A 174 11.51 7.47 -8.72
CA VAL A 174 12.89 7.02 -8.81
C VAL A 174 13.07 6.08 -10.01
N ARG A 175 12.10 5.24 -10.27
CA ARG A 175 12.07 4.36 -11.45
C ARG A 175 10.65 4.30 -12.00
N PRO A 176 10.43 4.67 -13.28
CA PRO A 176 9.12 4.56 -13.88
C PRO A 176 8.68 3.08 -14.00
N ALA A 177 7.38 2.83 -13.81
CA ALA A 177 6.83 1.51 -14.05
C ALA A 177 6.86 1.20 -15.55
N PRO A 178 7.32 0.00 -15.96
CA PRO A 178 7.19 -0.43 -17.34
C PRO A 178 5.72 -0.44 -17.76
N ALA A 179 5.39 0.31 -18.82
CA ALA A 179 4.05 0.28 -19.39
C ALA A 179 3.82 -1.09 -20.02
N ARG A 180 2.84 -1.82 -19.51
CA ARG A 180 2.44 -3.11 -20.05
C ARG A 180 1.23 -2.90 -20.94
N ALA A 181 1.33 -3.35 -22.19
CA ALA A 181 0.15 -3.44 -23.02
C ALA A 181 -0.84 -4.37 -22.32
N MET A 182 -1.97 -3.81 -21.89
CA MET A 182 -3.06 -4.62 -21.38
C MET A 182 -3.50 -5.50 -22.55
N ARG A 183 -3.29 -6.82 -22.44
CA ARG A 183 -3.70 -7.81 -23.45
C ARG A 183 -5.23 -8.00 -23.51
N PHE A 184 -5.96 -7.03 -23.00
CA PHE A 184 -7.41 -7.07 -22.98
C PHE A 184 -7.92 -6.22 -24.12
N GLU A 185 -8.32 -6.86 -25.22
CA GLU A 185 -9.06 -6.23 -26.31
C GLU A 185 -10.31 -5.47 -25.81
N ALA A 186 -10.77 -5.76 -24.59
CA ALA A 186 -11.93 -5.17 -23.94
C ALA A 186 -11.62 -4.28 -22.72
N GLY A 187 -10.36 -3.88 -22.47
CA GLY A 187 -9.99 -3.05 -21.33
C GLY A 187 -9.65 -3.86 -20.06
N LEU A 188 -10.18 -3.49 -18.90
CA LEU A 188 -9.93 -4.17 -17.62
C LEU A 188 -10.60 -5.55 -17.57
N PRO A 189 -10.04 -6.53 -16.81
CA PRO A 189 -10.71 -7.79 -16.56
C PRO A 189 -12.11 -7.57 -15.96
N PHE A 190 -13.08 -8.39 -16.38
CA PHE A 190 -14.47 -8.27 -15.91
C PHE A 190 -14.59 -8.24 -14.38
N ALA A 191 -13.80 -9.06 -13.66
CA ALA A 191 -13.81 -9.07 -12.21
C ALA A 191 -13.38 -7.72 -11.60
N VAL A 192 -12.46 -6.99 -12.27
CA VAL A 192 -12.05 -5.64 -11.87
C VAL A 192 -13.17 -4.65 -12.11
N TRP A 193 -13.81 -4.67 -13.29
CA TRP A 193 -14.99 -3.84 -13.56
C TRP A 193 -16.09 -4.03 -12.53
N MET A 194 -16.39 -5.27 -12.14
CA MET A 194 -17.40 -5.58 -11.14
C MET A 194 -17.02 -5.10 -9.73
N ALA A 195 -15.73 -5.06 -9.42
CA ALA A 195 -15.26 -4.49 -8.15
C ALA A 195 -15.39 -2.97 -8.16
N LEU A 196 -14.99 -2.30 -9.23
CA LEU A 196 -15.12 -0.85 -9.40
C LEU A 196 -16.59 -0.39 -9.35
N ALA A 197 -17.48 -1.13 -10.00
CA ALA A 197 -18.92 -0.80 -10.02
C ALA A 197 -19.58 -0.85 -8.63
N ARG A 198 -19.00 -1.58 -7.67
CA ARG A 198 -19.50 -1.68 -6.29
C ARG A 198 -18.76 -0.81 -5.29
N ALA A 199 -17.62 -0.28 -5.68
CA ALA A 199 -16.78 0.55 -4.83
C ALA A 199 -17.04 2.04 -5.09
N VAL A 200 -16.84 2.85 -4.06
CA VAL A 200 -16.89 4.30 -4.17
C VAL A 200 -15.45 4.78 -4.38
N PRO A 201 -15.17 5.57 -5.43
CA PRO A 201 -13.86 6.17 -5.60
C PRO A 201 -13.60 7.19 -4.49
N MET A 202 -12.33 7.48 -4.27
CA MET A 202 -11.93 8.58 -3.40
C MET A 202 -12.58 9.89 -3.87
N PRO A 203 -13.13 10.72 -2.97
CA PRO A 203 -13.67 12.03 -3.36
C PRO A 203 -12.58 12.86 -4.05
N ALA A 204 -12.98 13.62 -5.06
CA ALA A 204 -12.04 14.54 -5.70
C ALA A 204 -11.52 15.55 -4.67
N PRO A 205 -10.24 15.96 -4.76
CA PRO A 205 -9.74 17.07 -3.94
C PRO A 205 -10.65 18.29 -4.11
N ALA A 206 -10.91 19.02 -3.01
CA ALA A 206 -11.72 20.22 -3.09
C ALA A 206 -11.13 21.22 -4.09
N ASP A 207 -11.96 21.83 -4.93
CA ASP A 207 -11.55 22.75 -6.00
C ASP A 207 -10.69 23.92 -5.50
N ASP A 208 -10.85 24.34 -4.24
CA ASP A 208 -10.05 25.37 -3.60
C ASP A 208 -8.54 25.07 -3.52
N GLU A 209 -8.15 23.79 -3.47
CA GLU A 209 -6.73 23.41 -3.49
C GLU A 209 -6.16 23.41 -4.91
N MET A 210 -6.95 23.08 -5.91
CA MET A 210 -6.54 23.18 -7.32
C MET A 210 -6.43 24.62 -7.79
N GLN A 211 -7.35 25.48 -7.37
CA GLN A 211 -7.36 26.91 -7.73
C GLN A 211 -6.19 27.69 -7.10
N ARG A 212 -5.79 27.37 -5.85
CA ARG A 212 -4.64 28.03 -5.21
C ARG A 212 -3.34 27.81 -5.98
N ARG A 213 -3.10 26.62 -6.55
CA ARG A 213 -1.90 26.35 -7.36
C ARG A 213 -1.88 27.03 -8.72
N LEU A 214 -3.04 27.30 -9.30
CA LEU A 214 -3.14 28.06 -10.56
C LEU A 214 -2.97 29.58 -10.35
N GLY A 215 -3.16 30.06 -9.11
CA GLY A 215 -3.02 31.47 -8.74
C GLY A 215 -1.63 31.87 -8.20
N GLU A 216 -0.75 30.95 -7.91
CA GLU A 216 0.64 31.25 -7.52
C GLU A 216 1.46 31.57 -8.77
N SER A 217 1.42 32.84 -9.19
CA SER A 217 2.42 33.37 -10.12
C SER A 217 3.81 33.21 -9.49
N PRO A 218 4.84 32.78 -10.25
CA PRO A 218 6.20 32.77 -9.74
C PRO A 218 6.55 34.21 -9.29
N GLY A 219 6.90 34.35 -8.01
CA GLY A 219 7.33 35.61 -7.44
C GLY A 219 8.45 36.26 -8.25
N PRO A 220 8.60 37.57 -8.23
CA PRO A 220 9.61 38.25 -9.01
C PRO A 220 10.99 37.75 -8.63
N THR A 221 11.75 37.30 -9.63
CA THR A 221 13.18 36.96 -9.51
C THR A 221 13.89 38.19 -8.94
N PRO A 222 14.69 38.06 -7.86
CA PRO A 222 15.49 39.19 -7.38
C PRO A 222 16.50 39.52 -8.48
N ASP A 223 16.45 40.80 -8.94
CA ASP A 223 17.39 41.39 -9.84
C ASP A 223 18.83 41.27 -9.26
N GLN A 224 19.75 40.80 -10.09
CA GLN A 224 21.20 40.85 -9.88
C GLN A 224 21.72 42.25 -10.07
#